data_09a2d8e70d375855e9622cccd96a977f
#
_entry.id   09a2d8e70d375855e9622cccd96a977f
#
_cell.length_a   1.000
_cell.length_b   1.000
_cell.length_c   1.000
_cell.angle_alpha   90.00
_cell.angle_beta   90.00
_cell.angle_gamma   90.00
#
_symmetry.space_group_name_H-M   'P 1'
#
loop_
_entity.id
_entity.type
_entity.pdbx_description
1 polymer ?
#
loop_
_entity_poly.entity_id
_entity_poly.type
_entity_poly.pdbx_seq_one_letter_code
_entity_poly.pdbx_strand_id
1 'polypeptide(L)' 'SLGVARLLADRLLVMKQGQVVESGLTDRVLDDPHHPYTQLLVSSVLQN' A
#
# COMPACT_ATOMS: atom_id res chain seq x y z
N SER A 1 1.69 -8.42 8.52
CA SER A 1 2.66 -7.52 7.87
C SER A 1 2.27 -7.28 6.41
N LEU A 2 2.83 -6.25 5.83
CA LEU A 2 2.59 -5.96 4.41
C LEU A 2 3.08 -7.08 3.50
N GLY A 3 4.14 -7.77 3.87
CA GLY A 3 4.64 -8.92 3.12
C GLY A 3 3.61 -10.03 3.00
N VAL A 4 2.92 -10.31 4.11
CA VAL A 4 1.85 -11.32 4.11
C VAL A 4 0.68 -10.84 3.25
N ALA A 5 0.29 -9.56 3.37
CA ALA A 5 -0.80 -9.01 2.58
C ALA A 5 -0.49 -9.09 1.08
N ARG A 6 0.77 -8.85 0.69
CA ARG A 6 1.19 -8.93 -0.69
C ARG A 6 0.96 -10.33 -1.28
N LEU A 7 1.20 -11.38 -0.48
CA LEU A 7 1.02 -12.74 -0.94
C LEU A 7 -0.44 -13.16 -1.04
N LEU A 8 -1.32 -12.55 -0.22
CA LEU A 8 -2.70 -12.99 -0.09
C LEU A 8 -3.71 -12.12 -0.82
N ALA A 9 -3.34 -10.88 -1.21
CA ALA A 9 -4.28 -9.94 -1.80
C ALA A 9 -3.90 -9.62 -3.24
N ASP A 10 -4.92 -9.60 -4.13
CA ASP A 10 -4.75 -9.18 -5.51
C ASP A 10 -4.81 -7.67 -5.65
N ARG A 11 -5.56 -7.00 -4.79
CA ARG A 11 -5.72 -5.55 -4.81
C ARG A 11 -5.60 -5.00 -3.41
N LEU A 12 -5.12 -3.76 -3.32
CA LEU A 12 -4.99 -3.03 -2.07
C LEU A 12 -5.79 -1.74 -2.12
N LEU A 13 -6.38 -1.41 -0.98
CA LEU A 13 -6.95 -0.10 -0.71
C LEU A 13 -6.10 0.52 0.39
N VAL A 14 -5.67 1.76 0.18
CA VAL A 14 -4.99 2.54 1.22
C VAL A 14 -5.97 3.59 1.70
N MET A 15 -6.25 3.59 2.99
CA MET A 15 -7.23 4.48 3.58
C MET A 15 -6.58 5.42 4.57
N LYS A 16 -7.10 6.64 4.64
CA LYS A 16 -6.69 7.64 5.60
C LYS A 16 -7.91 8.43 6.02
N GLN A 17 -8.15 8.51 7.33
CA GLN A 17 -9.27 9.28 7.88
C GLN A 17 -10.61 8.88 7.23
N GLY A 18 -10.82 7.56 7.06
CA GLY A 18 -12.06 7.03 6.53
C GLY A 18 -12.22 7.15 5.03
N GLN A 19 -11.21 7.61 4.31
CA GLN A 19 -11.27 7.77 2.86
C GLN A 19 -10.21 6.94 2.16
N VAL A 20 -10.55 6.43 0.97
CA VAL A 20 -9.58 5.74 0.12
C VAL A 20 -8.73 6.80 -0.57
N VAL A 21 -7.42 6.78 -0.31
CA VAL A 21 -6.48 7.70 -0.97
C VAL A 21 -5.76 7.06 -2.14
N GLU A 22 -5.67 5.73 -2.15
CA GLU A 22 -5.06 5.02 -3.27
C GLU A 22 -5.61 3.60 -3.34
N SER A 23 -5.77 3.07 -4.55
CA SER A 23 -6.16 1.67 -4.74
C SER A 23 -5.57 1.14 -6.04
N GLY A 24 -5.42 -0.16 -6.14
CA GLY A 24 -4.92 -0.80 -7.33
C GLY A 24 -4.41 -2.19 -7.07
N LEU A 25 -3.77 -2.77 -8.08
CA LEU A 25 -3.14 -4.07 -7.93
C LEU A 25 -2.07 -3.99 -6.84
N THR A 26 -2.02 -5.01 -6.01
CA THR A 26 -1.13 -5.05 -4.85
C THR A 26 0.31 -4.73 -5.23
N ASP A 27 0.83 -5.39 -6.26
CA ASP A 27 2.21 -5.18 -6.65
C ASP A 27 2.47 -3.74 -7.07
N ARG A 28 1.53 -3.14 -7.83
CA ARG A 28 1.69 -1.75 -8.27
C ARG A 28 1.66 -0.80 -7.07
N VAL A 29 0.70 -0.97 -6.15
CA VAL A 29 0.57 -0.08 -4.99
C VAL A 29 1.80 -0.15 -4.09
N LEU A 30 2.36 -1.35 -3.92
CA LEU A 30 3.52 -1.53 -3.04
C LEU A 30 4.84 -1.14 -3.73
N ASP A 31 4.97 -1.40 -5.04
CA ASP A 31 6.22 -1.14 -5.75
C ASP A 31 6.30 0.27 -6.33
N ASP A 32 5.14 0.86 -6.65
CA ASP A 32 5.08 2.20 -7.25
C ASP A 32 3.89 2.98 -6.68
N PRO A 33 3.91 3.28 -5.37
CA PRO A 33 2.82 4.04 -4.76
C PRO A 33 2.77 5.47 -5.30
N HIS A 34 1.55 5.94 -5.60
CA HIS A 34 1.35 7.25 -6.21
C HIS A 34 1.02 8.34 -5.18
N HIS A 35 0.25 7.99 -4.15
CA HIS A 35 -0.15 8.97 -3.15
C HIS A 35 0.96 9.14 -2.10
N PRO A 36 1.27 10.39 -1.67
CA PRO A 36 2.33 10.62 -0.68
C PRO A 36 2.14 9.83 0.61
N TYR A 37 0.89 9.66 1.05
CA TYR A 37 0.61 8.88 2.25
C TYR A 37 1.00 7.41 2.06
N THR A 38 0.65 6.84 0.90
CA THR A 38 1.01 5.47 0.57
C THR A 38 2.53 5.32 0.51
N GLN A 39 3.21 6.29 -0.10
CA GLN A 39 4.67 6.28 -0.20
C GLN A 39 5.30 6.25 1.19
N LEU A 40 4.76 7.03 2.11
CA LEU A 40 5.24 7.06 3.48
C LEU A 40 5.05 5.71 4.19
N LEU A 41 3.85 5.13 4.06
CA LEU A 41 3.56 3.85 4.69
C LEU A 41 4.44 2.73 4.15
N VAL A 42 4.58 2.65 2.83
CA VAL A 42 5.39 1.61 2.20
C VAL A 42 6.85 1.74 2.62
N SER A 43 7.39 2.96 2.61
CA SER A 43 8.76 3.21 3.05
C SER A 43 8.97 2.80 4.51
N SER A 44 8.01 3.12 5.37
CA SER A 44 8.15 2.85 6.81
C SER A 44 8.10 1.35 7.12
N VAL A 45 7.30 0.59 6.37
CA VAL A 45 7.09 -0.83 6.66
C VAL A 45 8.07 -1.72 5.93
N LEU A 46 8.33 -1.47 4.64
CA LEU A 46 9.14 -2.36 3.85
C LEU A 46 10.64 -2.16 4.01
N GLN A 47 11.06 -1.07 4.65
CA GLN A 47 12.47 -0.79 4.89
C GLN A 47 12.97 -1.30 6.24
N ASN A 48 12.09 -1.86 7.04
CA ASN A 48 12.48 -2.38 8.36
C ASN A 48 12.73 -3.88 8.31
#